data_597b26ead92359281684983b4982976c
#
_entry.id   597b26ead92359281684983b4982976c
#
_cell.length_a   1.000
_cell.length_b   1.000
_cell.length_c   1.000
_cell.angle_alpha   90.00
_cell.angle_beta   90.00
_cell.angle_gamma   90.00
#
_symmetry.space_group_name_H-M   'P 1'
#
loop_
_entity.id
_entity.type
_entity.pdbx_description
1 polymer ?
#
loop_
_entity_poly.entity_id
_entity_poly.type
_entity_poly.pdbx_seq_one_letter_code
_entity_poly.pdbx_strand_id
1 'polypeptide(L)'
;KAGLIEKARQQPDKVKQVLDKIKTDGLLPTMEAVFNKLGQPIPLGYCNVGKVIAVGGGVSKLAIGDRVASNGPHAEVVSVPKNLVVKIPDSVPDEDATFTVIGSIGLQGIRLLKPQFGETIVVIGLGLIGLISCQLLKANGCHVIGIDLDQTKCDLAEKWGIKTLNPVTTNPVKSVMDLTHNYGADGVLITASTKSNDVISQAAQM
;
A
#
# COMPACT_ATOMS: atom_id res chain seq x y z
N LYS A 1 11.89 10.85 -19.76
CA LYS A 1 12.95 10.38 -18.84
C LYS A 1 13.41 11.59 -18.04
N ALA A 2 13.22 11.59 -16.72
CA ALA A 2 13.75 12.66 -15.85
C ALA A 2 15.28 12.71 -15.95
N GLY A 3 15.86 13.91 -16.09
CA GLY A 3 17.29 14.10 -16.19
C GLY A 3 18.02 13.66 -14.91
N LEU A 4 19.31 13.32 -15.00
CA LEU A 4 20.14 12.89 -13.85
C LEU A 4 20.12 13.89 -12.70
N ILE A 5 20.11 15.19 -13.03
CA ILE A 5 20.07 16.28 -12.05
C ILE A 5 18.75 16.29 -11.27
N GLU A 6 17.65 16.03 -11.97
CA GLU A 6 16.32 15.99 -11.34
C GLU A 6 16.17 14.77 -10.42
N LYS A 7 16.68 13.61 -10.84
CA LYS A 7 16.76 12.41 -10.00
C LYS A 7 17.64 12.62 -8.76
N ALA A 8 18.77 13.33 -8.90
CA ALA A 8 19.65 13.65 -7.79
C ALA A 8 18.97 14.58 -6.76
N ARG A 9 18.20 15.58 -7.23
CA ARG A 9 17.43 16.49 -6.35
C ARG A 9 16.32 15.77 -5.58
N GLN A 10 15.70 14.78 -6.19
CA GLN A 10 14.62 14.01 -5.55
C GLN A 10 15.11 12.99 -4.53
N GLN A 11 16.39 12.61 -4.56
CA GLN A 11 16.95 11.55 -3.70
C GLN A 11 18.31 11.95 -3.10
N PRO A 12 18.34 12.95 -2.21
CA PRO A 12 19.59 13.48 -1.64
C PRO A 12 20.37 12.42 -0.85
N ASP A 13 19.68 11.49 -0.19
CA ASP A 13 20.33 10.40 0.56
C ASP A 13 21.11 9.44 -0.35
N LYS A 14 20.59 9.17 -1.55
CA LYS A 14 21.31 8.35 -2.53
C LYS A 14 22.53 9.08 -3.11
N VAL A 15 22.43 10.41 -3.27
CA VAL A 15 23.59 11.21 -3.68
C VAL A 15 24.69 11.13 -2.63
N LYS A 16 24.34 11.22 -1.34
CA LYS A 16 25.30 11.06 -0.23
C LYS A 16 25.93 9.68 -0.24
N GLN A 17 25.14 8.61 -0.41
CA GLN A 17 25.67 7.24 -0.53
C GLN A 17 26.64 7.07 -1.70
N VAL A 18 26.38 7.70 -2.85
CA VAL A 18 27.29 7.70 -4.01
C VAL A 18 28.58 8.43 -3.68
N LEU A 19 28.51 9.60 -3.01
CA LEU A 19 29.70 10.35 -2.60
C LEU A 19 30.55 9.59 -1.59
N ASP A 20 29.92 8.91 -0.62
CA ASP A 20 30.64 8.08 0.35
C ASP A 20 31.27 6.86 -0.34
N LYS A 21 30.59 6.26 -1.31
CA LYS A 21 31.14 5.16 -2.09
C LYS A 21 32.29 5.57 -3.01
N ILE A 22 32.29 6.80 -3.53
CA ILE A 22 33.44 7.38 -4.26
C ILE A 22 34.68 7.46 -3.37
N LYS A 23 34.50 7.78 -2.08
CA LYS A 23 35.64 7.86 -1.13
C LYS A 23 36.23 6.48 -0.81
N THR A 24 35.37 5.44 -0.79
CA THR A 24 35.79 4.06 -0.43
C THR A 24 36.35 3.28 -1.64
N ASP A 25 35.62 3.32 -2.75
CA ASP A 25 35.84 2.44 -3.92
C ASP A 25 36.54 3.17 -5.09
N GLY A 26 36.65 4.51 -5.00
CA GLY A 26 37.14 5.36 -6.07
C GLY A 26 36.06 5.83 -7.06
N LEU A 27 36.42 6.87 -7.83
CA LEU A 27 35.47 7.54 -8.74
C LEU A 27 35.01 6.62 -9.89
N LEU A 28 35.94 5.98 -10.59
CA LEU A 28 35.66 5.20 -11.79
C LEU A 28 34.76 3.96 -11.52
N PRO A 29 35.08 3.09 -10.52
CA PRO A 29 34.22 1.94 -10.19
C PRO A 29 32.83 2.37 -9.72
N THR A 30 32.75 3.47 -8.97
CA THR A 30 31.47 4.00 -8.49
C THR A 30 30.61 4.55 -9.64
N MET A 31 31.20 5.28 -10.57
CA MET A 31 30.50 5.78 -11.76
C MET A 31 29.96 4.62 -12.60
N GLU A 32 30.77 3.60 -12.88
CA GLU A 32 30.35 2.42 -13.63
C GLU A 32 29.19 1.68 -12.94
N ALA A 33 29.27 1.48 -11.63
CA ALA A 33 28.19 0.87 -10.86
C ALA A 33 26.89 1.71 -10.87
N VAL A 34 27.02 3.04 -10.82
CA VAL A 34 25.86 3.96 -10.91
C VAL A 34 25.24 3.93 -12.29
N PHE A 35 26.04 3.99 -13.37
CA PHE A 35 25.52 3.93 -14.74
C PHE A 35 24.87 2.58 -15.05
N ASN A 36 25.47 1.48 -14.62
CA ASN A 36 24.88 0.14 -14.77
C ASN A 36 23.53 0.05 -14.04
N LYS A 37 23.42 0.59 -12.83
CA LYS A 37 22.17 0.59 -12.05
C LYS A 37 21.11 1.53 -12.64
N LEU A 38 21.51 2.67 -13.20
CA LEU A 38 20.58 3.62 -13.85
C LEU A 38 20.10 3.15 -15.24
N GLY A 39 20.89 2.31 -15.91
CA GLY A 39 20.57 1.73 -17.21
C GLY A 39 19.69 0.48 -17.12
N GLN A 40 19.56 -0.15 -15.95
CA GLN A 40 18.72 -1.33 -15.78
C GLN A 40 17.22 -0.96 -15.84
N PRO A 41 16.43 -1.64 -16.67
CA PRO A 41 14.99 -1.46 -16.65
C PRO A 41 14.45 -1.90 -15.29
N ILE A 42 13.68 -1.03 -14.64
CA ILE A 42 12.98 -1.36 -13.40
C ILE A 42 11.65 -2.02 -13.79
N PRO A 43 11.37 -3.24 -13.32
CA PRO A 43 10.07 -3.87 -13.56
C PRO A 43 8.97 -2.99 -12.96
N LEU A 44 7.87 -2.80 -13.69
CA LEU A 44 6.70 -2.05 -13.25
C LEU A 44 5.73 -2.98 -12.52
N GLY A 45 5.14 -2.47 -11.47
CA GLY A 45 4.10 -3.16 -10.70
C GLY A 45 4.63 -4.34 -9.87
N TYR A 46 3.73 -4.88 -9.08
CA TYR A 46 3.99 -6.03 -8.21
C TYR A 46 2.70 -6.81 -7.88
N CYS A 47 1.67 -6.64 -8.69
CA CYS A 47 0.39 -7.34 -8.57
C CYS A 47 0.00 -7.83 -9.95
N ASN A 48 -0.21 -9.12 -10.11
CA ASN A 48 -0.76 -9.66 -11.34
C ASN A 48 -1.68 -10.86 -11.08
N VAL A 49 -2.48 -11.14 -12.07
CA VAL A 49 -3.33 -12.32 -12.19
C VAL A 49 -2.98 -13.02 -13.49
N GLY A 50 -2.94 -14.33 -13.48
CA GLY A 50 -2.62 -15.11 -14.65
C GLY A 50 -2.89 -16.60 -14.48
N LYS A 51 -2.45 -17.38 -15.45
CA LYS A 51 -2.51 -18.84 -15.41
C LYS A 51 -1.12 -19.43 -15.23
N VAL A 52 -1.04 -20.46 -14.41
CA VAL A 52 0.20 -21.22 -14.21
C VAL A 52 0.55 -21.95 -15.51
N ILE A 53 1.72 -21.67 -16.07
CA ILE A 53 2.23 -22.34 -17.28
C ILE A 53 3.34 -23.36 -16.96
N ALA A 54 4.02 -23.20 -15.82
CA ALA A 54 5.02 -24.13 -15.35
C ALA A 54 5.12 -24.08 -13.81
N VAL A 55 5.52 -25.18 -13.19
CA VAL A 55 5.77 -25.25 -11.75
C VAL A 55 7.16 -25.82 -11.49
N GLY A 56 7.86 -25.20 -10.53
CA GLY A 56 9.18 -25.68 -10.11
C GLY A 56 9.12 -26.89 -9.19
N GLY A 57 10.26 -27.54 -8.98
CA GLY A 57 10.37 -28.67 -8.06
C GLY A 57 9.94 -28.29 -6.63
N GLY A 58 9.17 -29.18 -5.97
CA GLY A 58 8.68 -28.97 -4.61
C GLY A 58 7.46 -28.04 -4.48
N VAL A 59 6.81 -27.69 -5.58
CA VAL A 59 5.51 -27.00 -5.59
C VAL A 59 4.40 -28.04 -5.76
N SER A 60 3.63 -28.29 -4.69
CA SER A 60 2.58 -29.31 -4.68
C SER A 60 1.16 -28.76 -4.66
N LYS A 61 0.99 -27.45 -4.36
CA LYS A 61 -0.32 -26.82 -4.19
C LYS A 61 -0.84 -26.13 -5.45
N LEU A 62 -0.03 -26.06 -6.51
CA LEU A 62 -0.38 -25.42 -7.77
C LEU A 62 -0.18 -26.41 -8.92
N ALA A 63 -1.06 -26.37 -9.89
CA ALA A 63 -1.00 -27.15 -11.13
C ALA A 63 -0.96 -26.21 -12.34
N ILE A 64 -0.44 -26.71 -13.47
CA ILE A 64 -0.52 -26.00 -14.76
C ILE A 64 -1.99 -25.77 -15.10
N GLY A 65 -2.33 -24.55 -15.51
CA GLY A 65 -3.69 -24.12 -15.81
C GLY A 65 -4.43 -23.46 -14.65
N ASP A 66 -3.95 -23.56 -13.40
CA ASP A 66 -4.55 -22.88 -12.27
C ASP A 66 -4.55 -21.35 -12.48
N ARG A 67 -5.66 -20.70 -12.13
CA ARG A 67 -5.76 -19.25 -12.06
C ARG A 67 -5.14 -18.78 -10.75
N VAL A 68 -4.23 -17.82 -10.82
CA VAL A 68 -3.46 -17.37 -9.65
C VAL A 68 -3.31 -15.85 -9.61
N ALA A 69 -3.32 -15.29 -8.39
CA ALA A 69 -2.85 -13.95 -8.10
C ALA A 69 -1.42 -14.05 -7.53
N SER A 70 -0.55 -13.13 -7.92
CA SER A 70 0.85 -13.17 -7.50
C SER A 70 1.47 -11.79 -7.31
N ASN A 71 2.55 -11.75 -6.51
CA ASN A 71 3.40 -10.57 -6.34
C ASN A 71 4.49 -10.51 -7.43
N GLY A 72 4.11 -10.77 -8.68
CA GLY A 72 4.99 -10.62 -9.83
C GLY A 72 4.91 -9.22 -10.44
N PRO A 73 5.92 -8.80 -11.21
CA PRO A 73 5.88 -7.55 -11.96
C PRO A 73 4.83 -7.63 -13.08
N HIS A 74 4.48 -6.47 -13.67
CA HIS A 74 3.61 -6.41 -14.83
C HIS A 74 4.39 -6.90 -16.06
N ALA A 75 4.23 -8.14 -16.41
CA ALA A 75 4.85 -8.79 -17.55
C ALA A 75 3.95 -9.92 -18.08
N GLU A 76 4.15 -10.30 -19.34
CA GLU A 76 3.41 -11.38 -20.01
C GLU A 76 3.66 -12.73 -19.31
N VAL A 77 4.90 -12.97 -18.87
CA VAL A 77 5.29 -14.15 -18.11
C VAL A 77 6.11 -13.72 -16.90
N VAL A 78 5.77 -14.26 -15.72
CA VAL A 78 6.47 -13.97 -14.47
C VAL A 78 6.88 -15.26 -13.78
N SER A 79 8.05 -15.23 -13.15
CA SER A 79 8.50 -16.31 -12.26
C SER A 79 8.51 -15.77 -10.83
N VAL A 80 7.73 -16.38 -9.96
CA VAL A 80 7.56 -15.93 -8.57
C VAL A 80 7.74 -17.10 -7.58
N PRO A 81 8.25 -16.85 -6.37
CA PRO A 81 8.31 -17.85 -5.31
C PRO A 81 6.92 -18.37 -4.93
N LYS A 82 6.81 -19.65 -4.59
CA LYS A 82 5.54 -20.31 -4.22
C LYS A 82 4.77 -19.66 -3.07
N ASN A 83 5.44 -18.93 -2.20
CA ASN A 83 4.83 -18.19 -1.08
C ASN A 83 4.30 -16.81 -1.46
N LEU A 84 4.52 -16.38 -2.70
CA LEU A 84 4.01 -15.11 -3.26
C LEU A 84 2.96 -15.34 -4.35
N VAL A 85 2.35 -16.53 -4.37
CA VAL A 85 1.31 -16.93 -5.32
C VAL A 85 0.16 -17.58 -4.55
N VAL A 86 -1.06 -17.25 -4.94
CA VAL A 86 -2.26 -17.88 -4.38
C VAL A 86 -3.22 -18.24 -5.50
N LYS A 87 -3.86 -19.42 -5.38
CA LYS A 87 -4.92 -19.85 -6.30
C LYS A 87 -6.16 -18.99 -6.10
N ILE A 88 -6.76 -18.55 -7.20
CA ILE A 88 -7.98 -17.76 -7.21
C ILE A 88 -9.17 -18.72 -7.17
N PRO A 89 -10.13 -18.55 -6.23
CA PRO A 89 -11.38 -19.30 -6.24
C PRO A 89 -12.18 -19.05 -7.53
N ASP A 90 -12.90 -20.07 -8.00
CA ASP A 90 -13.67 -19.97 -9.26
C ASP A 90 -14.73 -18.87 -9.23
N SER A 91 -15.27 -18.55 -8.04
CA SER A 91 -16.27 -17.50 -7.83
C SER A 91 -15.70 -16.08 -7.87
N VAL A 92 -14.36 -15.91 -7.90
CA VAL A 92 -13.71 -14.60 -7.89
C VAL A 92 -13.27 -14.22 -9.30
N PRO A 93 -13.74 -13.10 -9.87
CA PRO A 93 -13.26 -12.56 -11.15
C PRO A 93 -11.76 -12.23 -11.12
N ASP A 94 -11.10 -12.29 -12.29
CA ASP A 94 -9.68 -11.95 -12.39
C ASP A 94 -9.41 -10.48 -12.03
N GLU A 95 -10.31 -9.59 -12.40
CA GLU A 95 -10.23 -8.15 -12.11
C GLU A 95 -10.21 -7.89 -10.61
N ASP A 96 -11.09 -8.55 -9.84
CA ASP A 96 -11.13 -8.42 -8.39
C ASP A 96 -9.88 -9.05 -7.74
N ALA A 97 -9.43 -10.19 -8.28
CA ALA A 97 -8.24 -10.86 -7.78
C ALA A 97 -6.95 -10.04 -7.95
N THR A 98 -6.90 -9.05 -8.86
CA THR A 98 -5.75 -8.15 -9.01
C THR A 98 -5.45 -7.35 -7.75
N PHE A 99 -6.45 -7.12 -6.89
CA PHE A 99 -6.31 -6.38 -5.63
C PHE A 99 -5.76 -7.24 -4.47
N THR A 100 -5.53 -8.55 -4.67
CA THR A 100 -5.10 -9.47 -3.61
C THR A 100 -3.83 -9.02 -2.89
N VAL A 101 -2.80 -8.59 -3.63
CA VAL A 101 -1.52 -8.16 -3.05
C VAL A 101 -1.69 -6.86 -2.28
N ILE A 102 -2.37 -5.87 -2.86
CA ILE A 102 -2.64 -4.57 -2.21
C ILE A 102 -3.55 -4.78 -0.99
N GLY A 103 -4.58 -5.60 -1.12
CA GLY A 103 -5.48 -5.95 -0.02
C GLY A 103 -4.74 -6.63 1.14
N SER A 104 -3.74 -7.47 0.85
CA SER A 104 -2.93 -8.11 1.89
C SER A 104 -2.09 -7.11 2.69
N ILE A 105 -1.65 -6.00 2.08
CA ILE A 105 -0.94 -4.92 2.78
C ILE A 105 -1.88 -4.23 3.78
N GLY A 106 -3.08 -3.84 3.34
CA GLY A 106 -4.10 -3.26 4.22
C GLY A 106 -4.52 -4.23 5.33
N LEU A 107 -4.75 -5.51 4.99
CA LEU A 107 -5.11 -6.55 5.94
C LEU A 107 -4.02 -6.79 6.99
N GLN A 108 -2.73 -6.66 6.63
CA GLN A 108 -1.64 -6.75 7.62
C GLN A 108 -1.75 -5.63 8.66
N GLY A 109 -2.00 -4.40 8.25
CA GLY A 109 -2.24 -3.28 9.19
C GLY A 109 -3.43 -3.56 10.12
N ILE A 110 -4.54 -4.04 9.57
CA ILE A 110 -5.73 -4.42 10.34
C ILE A 110 -5.41 -5.54 11.35
N ARG A 111 -4.67 -6.57 10.95
CA ARG A 111 -4.26 -7.65 11.87
C ARG A 111 -3.37 -7.18 13.01
N LEU A 112 -2.50 -6.20 12.78
CA LEU A 112 -1.69 -5.59 13.83
C LEU A 112 -2.53 -4.75 14.79
N LEU A 113 -3.52 -4.04 14.25
CA LEU A 113 -4.47 -3.23 15.01
C LEU A 113 -5.39 -4.10 15.89
N LYS A 114 -5.72 -5.33 15.42
CA LYS A 114 -6.61 -6.30 16.11
C LYS A 114 -7.99 -5.73 16.48
N PRO A 115 -8.69 -5.07 15.55
CA PRO A 115 -9.97 -4.45 15.87
C PRO A 115 -11.02 -5.48 16.26
N GLN A 116 -11.88 -5.11 17.21
CA GLN A 116 -13.00 -5.91 17.65
C GLN A 116 -14.29 -5.48 16.93
N PHE A 117 -15.28 -6.34 16.94
CA PHE A 117 -16.60 -6.03 16.39
C PHE A 117 -17.21 -4.82 17.10
N GLY A 118 -17.71 -3.85 16.32
CA GLY A 118 -18.35 -2.63 16.82
C GLY A 118 -17.39 -1.50 17.20
N GLU A 119 -16.08 -1.72 17.19
CA GLU A 119 -15.08 -0.66 17.40
C GLU A 119 -15.10 0.38 16.29
N THR A 120 -14.75 1.61 16.66
CA THR A 120 -14.59 2.73 15.73
C THR A 120 -13.12 2.85 15.31
N ILE A 121 -12.85 2.63 14.03
CA ILE A 121 -11.51 2.70 13.47
C ILE A 121 -11.40 3.88 12.50
N VAL A 122 -10.41 4.72 12.73
CA VAL A 122 -10.07 5.83 11.82
C VAL A 122 -9.02 5.36 10.81
N VAL A 123 -9.25 5.64 9.52
CA VAL A 123 -8.28 5.39 8.44
C VAL A 123 -7.84 6.73 7.87
N ILE A 124 -6.55 7.08 8.05
CA ILE A 124 -5.96 8.32 7.55
C ILE A 124 -5.26 8.05 6.22
N GLY A 125 -5.76 8.66 5.15
CA GLY A 125 -5.33 8.46 3.78
C GLY A 125 -6.26 7.51 3.03
N LEU A 126 -7.09 8.06 2.14
CA LEU A 126 -8.04 7.31 1.32
C LEU A 126 -7.48 7.06 -0.10
N GLY A 127 -6.17 6.73 -0.18
CA GLY A 127 -5.58 6.15 -1.38
C GLY A 127 -6.03 4.69 -1.56
N LEU A 128 -5.46 3.98 -2.52
CA LEU A 128 -5.85 2.60 -2.85
C LEU A 128 -5.84 1.66 -1.64
N ILE A 129 -4.76 1.68 -0.85
CA ILE A 129 -4.65 0.85 0.37
C ILE A 129 -5.68 1.27 1.41
N GLY A 130 -5.86 2.59 1.64
CA GLY A 130 -6.82 3.10 2.61
C GLY A 130 -8.26 2.74 2.27
N LEU A 131 -8.66 2.92 1.02
CA LEU A 131 -10.00 2.57 0.53
C LEU A 131 -10.31 1.07 0.68
N ILE A 132 -9.34 0.21 0.36
CA ILE A 132 -9.50 -1.24 0.57
C ILE A 132 -9.55 -1.56 2.06
N SER A 133 -8.71 -0.92 2.88
CA SER A 133 -8.72 -1.11 4.34
C SER A 133 -10.06 -0.69 4.96
N CYS A 134 -10.65 0.41 4.51
CA CYS A 134 -11.99 0.83 4.95
C CYS A 134 -13.06 -0.25 4.66
N GLN A 135 -13.02 -0.83 3.46
CA GLN A 135 -13.97 -1.90 3.10
C GLN A 135 -13.75 -3.16 3.94
N LEU A 136 -12.50 -3.57 4.17
CA LEU A 136 -12.16 -4.71 5.01
C LEU A 136 -12.60 -4.51 6.47
N LEU A 137 -12.35 -3.33 7.05
CA LEU A 137 -12.78 -2.96 8.39
C LEU A 137 -14.31 -2.96 8.52
N LYS A 138 -15.01 -2.38 7.54
CA LYS A 138 -16.46 -2.40 7.51
C LYS A 138 -17.01 -3.83 7.42
N ALA A 139 -16.43 -4.68 6.57
CA ALA A 139 -16.80 -6.10 6.48
C ALA A 139 -16.50 -6.87 7.77
N ASN A 140 -15.52 -6.43 8.56
CA ASN A 140 -15.20 -6.97 9.88
C ASN A 140 -16.16 -6.49 10.98
N GLY A 141 -17.11 -5.61 10.65
CA GLY A 141 -18.12 -5.11 11.59
C GLY A 141 -17.67 -3.90 12.40
N CYS A 142 -16.63 -3.20 11.99
CA CYS A 142 -16.19 -1.95 12.60
C CYS A 142 -16.98 -0.74 12.07
N HIS A 143 -17.08 0.30 12.90
CA HIS A 143 -17.45 1.64 12.45
C HIS A 143 -16.22 2.31 11.86
N VAL A 144 -16.27 2.75 10.60
CA VAL A 144 -15.10 3.28 9.91
C VAL A 144 -15.26 4.76 9.63
N ILE A 145 -14.26 5.55 10.01
CA ILE A 145 -14.12 6.97 9.67
C ILE A 145 -12.89 7.14 8.79
N GLY A 146 -13.08 7.60 7.57
CA GLY A 146 -12.01 7.87 6.62
C GLY A 146 -11.58 9.34 6.65
N ILE A 147 -10.28 9.62 6.56
CA ILE A 147 -9.74 10.98 6.52
C ILE A 147 -8.84 11.14 5.31
N ASP A 148 -9.12 12.13 4.45
CA ASP A 148 -8.23 12.52 3.34
C ASP A 148 -8.38 14.01 3.03
N LEU A 149 -7.32 14.64 2.52
CA LEU A 149 -7.31 16.04 2.05
C LEU A 149 -8.04 16.18 0.70
N ASP A 150 -8.12 15.12 -0.07
CA ASP A 150 -8.75 15.07 -1.39
C ASP A 150 -10.23 14.72 -1.25
N GLN A 151 -11.10 15.69 -1.53
CA GLN A 151 -12.54 15.52 -1.42
C GLN A 151 -13.06 14.40 -2.35
N THR A 152 -12.44 14.21 -3.52
CA THR A 152 -12.90 13.19 -4.47
C THR A 152 -12.74 11.77 -3.91
N LYS A 153 -11.71 11.54 -3.08
CA LYS A 153 -11.52 10.27 -2.37
C LYS A 153 -12.50 10.11 -1.21
N CYS A 154 -12.80 11.20 -0.50
CA CYS A 154 -13.86 11.20 0.51
C CYS A 154 -15.19 10.81 -0.11
N ASP A 155 -15.58 11.47 -1.20
CA ASP A 155 -16.83 11.21 -1.92
C ASP A 155 -16.91 9.76 -2.43
N LEU A 156 -15.79 9.18 -2.85
CA LEU A 156 -15.73 7.78 -3.26
C LEU A 156 -15.96 6.83 -2.07
N ALA A 157 -15.33 7.10 -0.94
CA ALA A 157 -15.50 6.28 0.27
C ALA A 157 -16.96 6.38 0.80
N GLU A 158 -17.58 7.55 0.71
CA GLU A 158 -18.97 7.76 1.12
C GLU A 158 -19.97 6.93 0.30
N LYS A 159 -19.70 6.69 -1.00
CA LYS A 159 -20.53 5.78 -1.83
C LYS A 159 -20.58 4.35 -1.29
N TRP A 160 -19.56 3.96 -0.51
CA TRP A 160 -19.50 2.64 0.16
C TRP A 160 -20.01 2.70 1.61
N GLY A 161 -20.60 3.84 2.01
CA GLY A 161 -21.13 4.06 3.36
C GLY A 161 -20.04 4.17 4.43
N ILE A 162 -18.88 4.72 4.08
CA ILE A 162 -17.82 5.12 5.00
C ILE A 162 -18.06 6.57 5.38
N LYS A 163 -18.07 6.90 6.66
CA LYS A 163 -18.09 8.29 7.13
C LYS A 163 -16.76 8.94 6.82
N THR A 164 -16.74 10.12 6.22
CA THR A 164 -15.48 10.79 5.87
C THR A 164 -15.31 12.16 6.52
N LEU A 165 -14.06 12.58 6.70
CA LEU A 165 -13.66 13.88 7.20
C LEU A 165 -12.56 14.45 6.32
N ASN A 166 -12.72 15.71 5.91
CA ASN A 166 -11.70 16.43 5.15
C ASN A 166 -11.00 17.46 6.08
N PRO A 167 -9.71 17.29 6.39
CA PRO A 167 -8.96 18.18 7.26
C PRO A 167 -8.84 19.64 6.77
N VAL A 168 -9.10 19.88 5.49
CA VAL A 168 -9.12 21.24 4.93
C VAL A 168 -10.31 22.03 5.44
N THR A 169 -11.43 21.37 5.69
CA THR A 169 -12.71 22.01 6.08
C THR A 169 -13.09 21.77 7.52
N THR A 170 -12.53 20.74 8.18
CA THR A 170 -12.88 20.35 9.54
C THR A 170 -11.64 20.05 10.38
N ASN A 171 -11.75 20.17 11.69
CA ASN A 171 -10.74 19.65 12.60
C ASN A 171 -11.00 18.15 12.81
N PRO A 172 -10.12 17.26 12.32
CA PRO A 172 -10.39 15.82 12.34
C PRO A 172 -10.43 15.24 13.77
N VAL A 173 -9.57 15.70 14.68
CA VAL A 173 -9.57 15.25 16.08
C VAL A 173 -10.90 15.58 16.75
N LYS A 174 -11.33 16.85 16.66
CA LYS A 174 -12.62 17.26 17.22
C LYS A 174 -13.78 16.49 16.60
N SER A 175 -13.78 16.34 15.28
CA SER A 175 -14.86 15.63 14.58
C SER A 175 -14.94 14.15 14.97
N VAL A 176 -13.80 13.48 15.17
CA VAL A 176 -13.77 12.08 15.67
C VAL A 176 -14.33 12.03 17.09
N MET A 177 -13.92 12.93 17.99
CA MET A 177 -14.43 13.00 19.36
C MET A 177 -15.96 13.25 19.36
N ASP A 178 -16.46 14.17 18.53
CA ASP A 178 -17.90 14.45 18.41
C ASP A 178 -18.68 13.21 17.91
N LEU A 179 -18.14 12.50 16.91
CA LEU A 179 -18.75 11.30 16.33
C LEU A 179 -18.74 10.09 17.27
N THR A 180 -17.82 10.05 18.20
CA THR A 180 -17.65 8.96 19.18
C THR A 180 -18.14 9.35 20.58
N HIS A 181 -18.93 10.40 20.72
CA HIS A 181 -19.45 10.89 22.01
C HIS A 181 -18.34 11.14 23.04
N ASN A 182 -17.20 11.67 22.62
CA ASN A 182 -15.98 11.94 23.39
C ASN A 182 -15.24 10.69 23.93
N TYR A 183 -15.54 9.49 23.40
CA TYR A 183 -14.75 8.30 23.74
C TYR A 183 -13.45 8.20 22.91
N GLY A 184 -13.44 8.82 21.71
CA GLY A 184 -12.35 8.68 20.77
C GLY A 184 -12.47 7.45 19.87
N ALA A 185 -11.50 7.24 19.01
CA ALA A 185 -11.40 6.05 18.18
C ALA A 185 -10.68 4.92 18.93
N ASP A 186 -11.14 3.68 18.75
CA ASP A 186 -10.48 2.49 19.31
C ASP A 186 -9.14 2.20 18.65
N GLY A 187 -8.97 2.69 17.41
CA GLY A 187 -7.70 2.56 16.71
C GLY A 187 -7.61 3.44 15.47
N VAL A 188 -6.38 3.74 15.07
CA VAL A 188 -6.08 4.53 13.88
C VAL A 188 -5.14 3.78 12.95
N LEU A 189 -5.54 3.63 11.69
CA LEU A 189 -4.73 3.06 10.63
C LEU A 189 -4.25 4.17 9.69
N ILE A 190 -2.94 4.43 9.65
CA ILE A 190 -2.35 5.45 8.80
C ILE A 190 -1.87 4.79 7.50
N THR A 191 -2.48 5.15 6.38
CA THR A 191 -2.11 4.72 5.02
C THR A 191 -1.68 5.90 4.15
N ALA A 192 -1.64 7.10 4.71
CA ALA A 192 -1.19 8.31 4.02
C ALA A 192 0.35 8.32 3.88
N SER A 193 0.82 8.76 2.71
CA SER A 193 2.25 9.06 2.49
C SER A 193 2.49 10.55 2.76
N THR A 194 3.16 10.87 3.85
CA THR A 194 3.46 12.25 4.27
C THR A 194 4.86 12.36 4.87
N LYS A 195 5.44 13.56 4.78
CA LYS A 195 6.68 13.90 5.48
C LYS A 195 6.42 14.60 6.83
N SER A 196 5.17 14.99 7.09
CA SER A 196 4.77 15.64 8.35
C SER A 196 4.50 14.61 9.44
N ASN A 197 4.92 14.91 10.66
CA ASN A 197 4.58 14.15 11.86
C ASN A 197 3.19 14.51 12.40
N ASP A 198 2.53 15.54 11.86
CA ASP A 198 1.22 16.01 12.33
C ASP A 198 0.16 14.90 12.27
N VAL A 199 0.22 14.05 11.23
CA VAL A 199 -0.70 12.92 11.09
C VAL A 199 -0.59 11.94 12.27
N ILE A 200 0.64 11.67 12.73
CA ILE A 200 0.89 10.79 13.89
C ILE A 200 0.39 11.48 15.17
N SER A 201 0.68 12.77 15.32
CA SER A 201 0.23 13.55 16.48
C SER A 201 -1.30 13.64 16.56
N GLN A 202 -1.97 13.83 15.43
CA GLN A 202 -3.45 13.82 15.35
C GLN A 202 -4.01 12.43 15.68
N ALA A 203 -3.42 11.37 15.13
CA ALA A 203 -3.85 10.00 15.40
C ALA A 203 -3.77 9.63 16.88
N ALA A 204 -2.78 10.15 17.59
CA ALA A 204 -2.62 9.93 19.04
C ALA A 204 -3.62 10.71 19.92
N GLN A 205 -4.36 11.65 19.32
CA GLN A 205 -5.36 12.49 20.02
C GLN A 205 -6.80 12.09 19.73
N MET A 206 -7.00 11.15 18.81
CA MET A 206 -8.30 10.62 18.40
C MET A 206 -8.68 9.43 19.25
#